data_5f4607911e71df177f0ad1fbd62b5673
#
_entry.id   5f4607911e71df177f0ad1fbd62b5673
#
_cell.length_a   1.000
_cell.length_b   1.000
_cell.length_c   1.000
_cell.angle_alpha   90.00
_cell.angle_beta   90.00
_cell.angle_gamma   90.00
#
_symmetry.space_group_name_H-M   'P 1'
#
loop_
_entity.id
_entity.type
_entity.pdbx_description
1 polymer ?
#
loop_
_entity_poly.entity_id
_entity_poly.type
_entity_poly.pdbx_seq_one_letter_code
_entity_poly.pdbx_strand_id
1 'polypeptide(L)'
;YDVANDLLIATTRLLSGEQAEQAGGFYSAQEFDLGALKNFAGRILEVGRTCVHPDYRSGAAITVLWSALSEYLMREGFNLLIGCASISLADGGTTLASVMPTLREKHFVGDELRVSPSREILLSATGTGAVSVPPLLKAYLRMGCKIGGEACWDPEFNCADVFIFMDVQAMAGRYAQRFLKTA
;
A
#
# COMPACT_ATOMS: atom_id res chain seq x y z
N TYR A 1 -12.66 16.55 -2.92
CA TYR A 1 -13.39 17.73 -2.45
C TYR A 1 -14.88 17.55 -2.73
N ASP A 2 -15.74 17.81 -1.77
CA ASP A 2 -17.19 17.90 -1.95
C ASP A 2 -17.58 19.36 -2.21
N VAL A 3 -17.88 19.67 -3.46
CA VAL A 3 -18.18 21.04 -3.89
C VAL A 3 -19.49 21.56 -3.29
N ALA A 4 -20.48 20.68 -3.08
CA ALA A 4 -21.78 21.07 -2.56
C ALA A 4 -21.73 21.52 -1.07
N ASN A 5 -20.81 20.92 -0.31
CA ASN A 5 -20.64 21.18 1.11
C ASN A 5 -19.39 22.01 1.43
N ASP A 6 -18.63 22.44 0.40
CA ASP A 6 -17.36 23.18 0.54
C ASP A 6 -16.36 22.46 1.48
N LEU A 7 -16.21 21.15 1.34
CA LEU A 7 -15.48 20.32 2.29
C LEU A 7 -14.39 19.47 1.62
N LEU A 8 -13.16 19.49 2.19
CA LEU A 8 -12.11 18.53 1.82
C LEU A 8 -12.41 17.16 2.43
N ILE A 9 -12.83 16.20 1.60
CA ILE A 9 -13.30 14.89 2.06
C ILE A 9 -12.26 13.79 2.00
N ALA A 10 -11.25 13.92 1.13
CA ALA A 10 -10.15 12.96 1.05
C ALA A 10 -8.88 13.60 0.52
N THR A 11 -7.74 13.11 0.97
CA THR A 11 -6.42 13.55 0.52
C THR A 11 -5.43 12.37 0.55
N THR A 12 -4.40 12.46 -0.29
CA THR A 12 -3.24 11.56 -0.25
C THR A 12 -1.98 12.33 -0.64
N ARG A 13 -0.84 11.95 -0.09
CA ARG A 13 0.47 12.50 -0.48
C ARG A 13 1.09 11.62 -1.56
N LEU A 14 1.62 12.24 -2.58
CA LEU A 14 2.40 11.61 -3.65
C LEU A 14 3.84 12.12 -3.57
N LEU A 15 4.80 11.20 -3.74
CA LEU A 15 6.23 11.50 -3.75
C LEU A 15 6.89 10.72 -4.89
N SER A 16 7.31 11.42 -5.94
CA SER A 16 8.03 10.78 -7.06
C SER A 16 9.47 10.45 -6.67
N GLY A 17 10.12 9.53 -7.40
CA GLY A 17 11.52 9.20 -7.18
C GLY A 17 12.42 10.42 -7.23
N GLU A 18 12.18 11.33 -8.20
CA GLU A 18 12.94 12.59 -8.35
C GLU A 18 12.75 13.52 -7.13
N GLN A 19 11.55 13.59 -6.58
CA GLN A 19 11.27 14.37 -5.37
C GLN A 19 11.83 13.68 -4.12
N ALA A 20 11.79 12.35 -4.08
CA ALA A 20 12.37 11.56 -2.98
C ALA A 20 13.89 11.79 -2.89
N GLU A 21 14.61 11.82 -4.01
CA GLU A 21 16.04 12.13 -4.02
C GLU A 21 16.33 13.50 -3.39
N GLN A 22 15.53 14.51 -3.70
CA GLN A 22 15.67 15.86 -3.14
C GLN A 22 15.29 15.92 -1.65
N ALA A 23 14.35 15.06 -1.21
CA ALA A 23 13.87 15.00 0.16
C ALA A 23 14.71 14.07 1.08
N GLY A 24 15.75 13.42 0.55
CA GLY A 24 16.60 12.49 1.32
C GLY A 24 16.11 11.04 1.29
N GLY A 25 15.16 10.69 0.44
CA GLY A 25 14.66 9.33 0.23
C GLY A 25 13.13 9.23 0.27
N PHE A 26 12.62 8.07 -0.09
CA PHE A 26 11.22 7.74 0.13
C PHE A 26 10.88 7.69 1.62
N TYR A 27 9.65 8.01 1.97
CA TYR A 27 9.19 7.93 3.37
C TYR A 27 9.32 6.50 3.91
N SER A 28 8.97 5.49 3.10
CA SER A 28 9.09 4.08 3.46
C SER A 28 10.52 3.63 3.75
N ALA A 29 11.55 4.38 3.35
CA ALA A 29 12.94 4.09 3.68
C ALA A 29 13.27 4.25 5.17
N GLN A 30 12.37 4.87 5.96
CA GLN A 30 12.48 4.93 7.42
C GLN A 30 12.12 3.59 8.08
N GLU A 31 11.35 2.77 7.37
CA GLU A 31 10.82 1.50 7.86
C GLU A 31 11.45 0.29 7.17
N PHE A 32 11.89 0.44 5.92
CA PHE A 32 12.39 -0.65 5.10
C PHE A 32 13.72 -0.31 4.41
N ASP A 33 14.58 -1.30 4.27
CA ASP A 33 15.69 -1.22 3.32
C ASP A 33 15.14 -1.38 1.89
N LEU A 34 15.18 -0.29 1.14
CA LEU A 34 14.71 -0.21 -0.23
C LEU A 34 15.83 -0.47 -1.26
N GLY A 35 16.92 -1.08 -0.85
CA GLY A 35 18.08 -1.35 -1.73
C GLY A 35 17.72 -2.06 -3.03
N ALA A 36 16.76 -2.96 -2.99
CA ALA A 36 16.24 -3.67 -4.17
C ALA A 36 15.63 -2.71 -5.23
N LEU A 37 15.09 -1.55 -4.83
CA LEU A 37 14.49 -0.58 -5.73
C LEU A 37 15.51 0.31 -6.46
N LYS A 38 16.76 0.36 -6.00
CA LYS A 38 17.81 1.18 -6.64
C LYS A 38 18.07 0.80 -8.09
N ASN A 39 17.84 -0.45 -8.45
CA ASN A 39 18.04 -0.99 -9.79
C ASN A 39 16.72 -1.14 -10.57
N PHE A 40 15.62 -0.63 -10.06
CA PHE A 40 14.34 -0.70 -10.76
C PHE A 40 14.36 0.21 -11.99
N ALA A 41 14.16 -0.41 -13.16
CA ALA A 41 14.13 0.31 -14.44
C ALA A 41 12.75 0.91 -14.67
N GLY A 42 12.54 2.14 -14.18
CA GLY A 42 11.27 2.85 -14.37
C GLY A 42 11.04 3.92 -13.32
N ARG A 43 9.96 4.68 -13.50
CA ARG A 43 9.57 5.75 -12.57
C ARG A 43 8.74 5.19 -11.43
N ILE A 44 9.14 5.54 -10.22
CA ILE A 44 8.49 5.12 -8.98
C ILE A 44 7.72 6.31 -8.38
N LEU A 45 6.50 6.05 -7.91
CA LEU A 45 5.72 6.98 -7.10
C LEU A 45 5.41 6.33 -5.75
N GLU A 46 5.68 7.02 -4.66
CA GLU A 46 5.23 6.62 -3.34
C GLU A 46 3.91 7.30 -2.99
N VAL A 47 2.93 6.53 -2.52
CA VAL A 47 1.67 6.99 -1.97
C VAL A 47 1.64 6.80 -0.46
N GLY A 48 1.21 7.83 0.25
CA GLY A 48 1.10 7.76 1.69
C GLY A 48 0.20 8.85 2.28
N ARG A 49 0.02 8.83 3.59
CA ARG A 49 -0.78 9.82 4.30
C ARG A 49 -2.20 9.96 3.73
N THR A 50 -2.78 8.86 3.29
CA THR A 50 -4.15 8.86 2.78
C THR A 50 -5.14 9.03 3.93
N CYS A 51 -5.95 10.07 3.84
CA CYS A 51 -6.98 10.39 4.84
C CYS A 51 -8.33 10.55 4.16
N VAL A 52 -9.38 10.06 4.82
CA VAL A 52 -10.78 10.25 4.38
C VAL A 52 -11.58 10.77 5.56
N HIS A 53 -12.37 11.81 5.32
CA HIS A 53 -13.25 12.43 6.32
C HIS A 53 -14.18 11.36 6.92
N PRO A 54 -14.41 11.36 8.25
CA PRO A 54 -15.20 10.32 8.92
C PRO A 54 -16.56 10.04 8.27
N ASP A 55 -17.29 11.08 7.90
CA ASP A 55 -18.64 10.97 7.33
C ASP A 55 -18.65 10.46 5.88
N TYR A 56 -17.47 10.38 5.23
CA TYR A 56 -17.30 9.93 3.83
C TYR A 56 -16.62 8.57 3.70
N ARG A 57 -16.52 7.81 4.80
CA ARG A 57 -15.84 6.49 4.84
C ARG A 57 -16.67 5.33 4.27
N SER A 58 -17.77 5.61 3.58
CA SER A 58 -18.61 4.59 2.91
C SER A 58 -17.94 3.88 1.73
N GLY A 59 -16.76 4.32 1.32
CA GLY A 59 -15.98 3.76 0.22
C GLY A 59 -16.01 4.59 -1.07
N ALA A 60 -17.00 5.45 -1.27
CA ALA A 60 -17.10 6.28 -2.49
C ALA A 60 -15.93 7.26 -2.62
N ALA A 61 -15.59 7.99 -1.57
CA ALA A 61 -14.51 8.98 -1.59
C ALA A 61 -13.14 8.33 -1.89
N ILE A 62 -12.84 7.19 -1.29
CA ILE A 62 -11.60 6.46 -1.56
C ILE A 62 -11.56 5.91 -3.00
N THR A 63 -12.70 5.50 -3.54
CA THR A 63 -12.79 5.02 -4.92
C THR A 63 -12.49 6.14 -5.91
N VAL A 64 -13.04 7.33 -5.71
CA VAL A 64 -12.76 8.51 -6.55
C VAL A 64 -11.28 8.90 -6.44
N LEU A 65 -10.72 8.93 -5.22
CA LEU A 65 -9.30 9.23 -4.99
C LEU A 65 -8.38 8.26 -5.76
N TRP A 66 -8.65 6.95 -5.68
CA TRP A 66 -7.88 5.93 -6.39
C TRP A 66 -8.07 5.97 -7.91
N SER A 67 -9.25 6.34 -8.39
CA SER A 67 -9.49 6.55 -9.82
C SER A 67 -8.64 7.69 -10.36
N ALA A 68 -8.64 8.84 -9.68
CA ALA A 68 -7.82 9.99 -10.04
C ALA A 68 -6.31 9.69 -9.94
N LEU A 69 -5.90 8.94 -8.91
CA LEU A 69 -4.51 8.49 -8.77
C LEU A 69 -4.10 7.58 -9.93
N SER A 70 -4.96 6.66 -10.34
CA SER A 70 -4.69 5.76 -11.46
C SER A 70 -4.51 6.51 -12.78
N GLU A 71 -5.36 7.50 -13.03
CA GLU A 71 -5.24 8.39 -14.20
C GLU A 71 -3.94 9.19 -14.16
N TYR A 72 -3.60 9.76 -13.01
CA TYR A 72 -2.34 10.47 -12.79
C TYR A 72 -1.12 9.59 -13.07
N LEU A 73 -1.07 8.37 -12.51
CA LEU A 73 0.02 7.42 -12.71
C LEU A 73 0.26 7.11 -14.19
N MET A 74 -0.81 6.86 -14.94
CA MET A 74 -0.72 6.56 -16.37
C MET A 74 -0.30 7.79 -17.19
N ARG A 75 -0.88 8.96 -16.92
CA ARG A 75 -0.57 10.20 -17.63
C ARG A 75 0.89 10.62 -17.45
N GLU A 76 1.40 10.50 -16.22
CA GLU A 76 2.77 10.89 -15.89
C GLU A 76 3.81 9.79 -16.19
N GLY A 77 3.39 8.63 -16.66
CA GLY A 77 4.27 7.54 -17.06
C GLY A 77 5.00 6.85 -15.90
N PHE A 78 4.37 6.75 -14.72
CA PHE A 78 4.89 5.94 -13.63
C PHE A 78 4.74 4.45 -13.94
N ASN A 79 5.73 3.67 -13.51
CA ASN A 79 5.77 2.22 -13.72
C ASN A 79 5.39 1.47 -12.45
N LEU A 80 5.80 2.01 -11.31
CA LEU A 80 5.63 1.36 -10.00
C LEU A 80 5.04 2.35 -8.99
N LEU A 81 3.97 1.93 -8.30
CA LEU A 81 3.45 2.59 -7.11
C LEU A 81 3.89 1.80 -5.88
N ILE A 82 4.45 2.50 -4.89
CA ILE A 82 4.86 1.92 -3.61
C ILE A 82 4.20 2.64 -2.44
N GLY A 83 4.25 2.03 -1.27
CA GLY A 83 3.76 2.59 -0.02
C GLY A 83 3.66 1.53 1.06
N CYS A 84 3.15 1.91 2.23
CA CYS A 84 2.94 1.00 3.35
C CYS A 84 1.45 0.85 3.67
N ALA A 85 1.08 -0.33 4.17
CA ALA A 85 -0.24 -0.60 4.72
C ALA A 85 -0.11 -1.18 6.12
N SER A 86 -0.78 -0.54 7.09
CA SER A 86 -0.65 -0.89 8.49
C SER A 86 -1.64 -1.98 8.90
N ILE A 87 -1.16 -2.92 9.71
CA ILE A 87 -1.95 -3.92 10.42
C ILE A 87 -1.85 -3.59 11.91
N SER A 88 -2.97 -3.30 12.55
CA SER A 88 -2.99 -2.95 13.97
C SER A 88 -2.46 -4.10 14.84
N LEU A 89 -1.65 -3.76 15.85
CA LEU A 89 -1.17 -4.70 16.87
C LEU A 89 -1.98 -4.60 18.18
N ALA A 90 -3.09 -3.85 18.20
CA ALA A 90 -3.93 -3.70 19.38
C ALA A 90 -4.56 -5.02 19.88
N ASP A 91 -4.60 -6.04 19.03
CA ASP A 91 -5.05 -7.41 19.36
C ASP A 91 -3.91 -8.34 19.81
N GLY A 92 -2.76 -7.78 20.19
CA GLY A 92 -1.55 -8.52 20.56
C GLY A 92 -0.87 -9.21 19.38
N GLY A 93 -1.13 -8.75 18.14
CA GLY A 93 -0.51 -9.28 16.91
C GLY A 93 -1.20 -10.51 16.34
N THR A 94 -2.36 -10.90 16.87
CA THR A 94 -3.13 -12.08 16.41
C THR A 94 -3.50 -11.96 14.92
N THR A 95 -3.99 -10.79 14.49
CA THR A 95 -4.31 -10.54 13.08
C THR A 95 -3.08 -10.69 12.20
N LEU A 96 -1.96 -10.08 12.58
CA LEU A 96 -0.70 -10.17 11.83
C LEU A 96 -0.24 -11.62 11.69
N ALA A 97 -0.20 -12.37 12.82
CA ALA A 97 0.22 -13.77 12.85
C ALA A 97 -0.64 -14.67 11.93
N SER A 98 -1.95 -14.36 11.85
CA SER A 98 -2.90 -15.12 11.03
C SER A 98 -2.79 -14.79 9.53
N VAL A 99 -2.44 -13.55 9.18
CA VAL A 99 -2.43 -13.06 7.80
C VAL A 99 -1.09 -13.31 7.09
N MET A 100 0.04 -13.15 7.80
CA MET A 100 1.37 -13.24 7.22
C MET A 100 1.68 -14.56 6.49
N PRO A 101 1.27 -15.75 6.97
CA PRO A 101 1.51 -16.98 6.21
C PRO A 101 0.91 -16.95 4.80
N THR A 102 -0.32 -16.45 4.67
CA THR A 102 -0.98 -16.31 3.36
C THR A 102 -0.31 -15.25 2.49
N LEU A 103 0.16 -14.15 3.08
CA LEU A 103 0.87 -13.10 2.34
C LEU A 103 2.19 -13.64 1.79
N ARG A 104 2.96 -14.37 2.58
CA ARG A 104 4.22 -14.99 2.15
C ARG A 104 4.01 -15.96 0.99
N GLU A 105 3.03 -16.85 1.11
CA GLU A 105 2.76 -17.87 0.10
C GLU A 105 2.27 -17.30 -1.23
N LYS A 106 1.38 -16.29 -1.19
CA LYS A 106 0.59 -15.90 -2.38
C LYS A 106 0.89 -14.50 -2.91
N HIS A 107 1.41 -13.62 -2.09
CA HIS A 107 1.44 -12.20 -2.40
C HIS A 107 2.81 -11.55 -2.34
N PHE A 108 3.85 -12.23 -1.85
CA PHE A 108 5.18 -11.65 -1.84
C PHE A 108 5.71 -11.42 -3.26
N VAL A 109 6.49 -10.36 -3.44
CA VAL A 109 7.29 -10.13 -4.66
C VAL A 109 8.38 -11.19 -4.80
N GLY A 110 8.95 -11.33 -5.99
CA GLY A 110 10.16 -12.11 -6.21
C GLY A 110 11.34 -11.56 -5.39
N ASP A 111 12.35 -12.39 -5.19
CA ASP A 111 13.48 -12.06 -4.31
C ASP A 111 14.26 -10.83 -4.78
N GLU A 112 14.23 -10.55 -6.09
CA GLU A 112 14.89 -9.38 -6.71
C GLU A 112 14.28 -8.02 -6.30
N LEU A 113 13.02 -8.01 -5.85
CA LEU A 113 12.31 -6.81 -5.37
C LEU A 113 12.05 -6.85 -3.86
N ARG A 114 12.60 -7.86 -3.16
CA ARG A 114 12.36 -8.03 -1.73
C ARG A 114 12.96 -6.88 -0.93
N VAL A 115 12.15 -6.33 -0.04
CA VAL A 115 12.60 -5.34 0.96
C VAL A 115 12.67 -5.98 2.33
N SER A 116 13.55 -5.46 3.18
CA SER A 116 13.72 -5.93 4.55
C SER A 116 13.26 -4.87 5.55
N PRO A 117 12.51 -5.23 6.60
CA PRO A 117 12.10 -4.28 7.63
C PRO A 117 13.30 -3.81 8.45
N SER A 118 13.31 -2.54 8.83
CA SER A 118 14.33 -1.97 9.74
C SER A 118 14.13 -2.42 11.20
N ARG A 119 12.90 -2.81 11.54
CA ARG A 119 12.52 -3.33 12.87
C ARG A 119 11.66 -4.57 12.70
N GLU A 120 12.22 -5.72 13.02
CA GLU A 120 11.50 -6.98 12.97
C GLU A 120 10.45 -7.08 14.08
N ILE A 121 9.37 -7.81 13.81
CA ILE A 121 8.34 -8.09 14.80
C ILE A 121 8.52 -9.52 15.32
N LEU A 122 8.82 -9.63 16.60
CA LEU A 122 8.81 -10.91 17.29
C LEU A 122 7.37 -11.21 17.74
N LEU A 123 6.63 -11.96 16.91
CA LEU A 123 5.28 -12.39 17.26
C LEU A 123 5.32 -13.52 18.29
N SER A 124 4.82 -13.26 19.48
CA SER A 124 4.57 -14.32 20.49
C SER A 124 3.25 -15.05 20.23
N ALA A 125 2.38 -14.47 19.40
CA ALA A 125 1.06 -15.02 19.10
C ALA A 125 1.15 -16.11 18.01
N THR A 126 0.62 -17.28 18.29
CA THR A 126 0.29 -18.28 17.28
C THR A 126 -1.08 -17.95 16.72
N GLY A 127 -1.17 -17.51 15.46
CA GLY A 127 -2.45 -17.24 14.81
C GLY A 127 -3.22 -18.56 14.60
N THR A 128 -4.18 -18.82 15.49
CA THR A 128 -4.99 -20.08 15.47
C THR A 128 -6.43 -19.85 14.99
N GLY A 129 -6.76 -18.64 14.51
CA GLY A 129 -8.12 -18.28 14.11
C GLY A 129 -8.25 -17.85 12.65
N ALA A 130 -9.40 -18.04 12.05
CA ALA A 130 -9.77 -17.49 10.74
C ALA A 130 -9.97 -15.96 10.86
N VAL A 131 -8.90 -15.21 10.94
CA VAL A 131 -8.93 -13.74 10.94
C VAL A 131 -8.91 -13.24 9.52
N SER A 132 -9.79 -12.29 9.19
CA SER A 132 -9.84 -11.72 7.85
C SER A 132 -8.72 -10.71 7.65
N VAL A 133 -8.13 -10.71 6.46
CA VAL A 133 -7.20 -9.65 6.03
C VAL A 133 -7.85 -8.28 6.23
N PRO A 134 -7.15 -7.29 6.83
CA PRO A 134 -7.67 -5.94 7.03
C PRO A 134 -8.27 -5.35 5.75
N PRO A 135 -9.38 -4.60 5.82
CA PRO A 135 -10.14 -4.18 4.64
C PRO A 135 -9.32 -3.44 3.58
N LEU A 136 -8.44 -2.52 4.00
CA LEU A 136 -7.58 -1.76 3.09
C LEU A 136 -6.56 -2.67 2.39
N LEU A 137 -5.86 -3.50 3.15
CA LEU A 137 -4.90 -4.46 2.60
C LEU A 137 -5.59 -5.44 1.64
N LYS A 138 -6.79 -5.92 1.99
CA LYS A 138 -7.60 -6.76 1.11
C LYS A 138 -7.97 -6.07 -0.19
N ALA A 139 -8.26 -4.75 -0.15
CA ALA A 139 -8.52 -3.96 -1.35
C ALA A 139 -7.26 -3.88 -2.24
N TYR A 140 -6.10 -3.62 -1.66
CA TYR A 140 -4.82 -3.58 -2.39
C TYR A 140 -4.49 -4.91 -3.06
N LEU A 141 -4.62 -6.02 -2.33
CA LEU A 141 -4.39 -7.36 -2.90
C LEU A 141 -5.34 -7.68 -4.05
N ARG A 142 -6.62 -7.25 -3.96
CA ARG A 142 -7.58 -7.38 -5.06
C ARG A 142 -7.23 -6.54 -6.29
N MET A 143 -6.60 -5.38 -6.09
CA MET A 143 -6.07 -4.56 -7.18
C MET A 143 -4.79 -5.14 -7.80
N GLY A 144 -4.25 -6.20 -7.21
CA GLY A 144 -3.07 -6.91 -7.71
C GLY A 144 -1.76 -6.44 -7.09
N CYS A 145 -1.84 -5.68 -6.00
CA CYS A 145 -0.65 -5.36 -5.24
C CYS A 145 0.07 -6.63 -4.75
N LYS A 146 1.37 -6.52 -4.65
CA LYS A 146 2.25 -7.48 -4.03
C LYS A 146 2.82 -6.90 -2.75
N ILE A 147 3.32 -7.77 -1.88
CA ILE A 147 3.93 -7.43 -0.61
C ILE A 147 5.45 -7.55 -0.74
N GLY A 148 6.17 -6.54 -0.26
CA GLY A 148 7.62 -6.44 -0.41
C GLY A 148 8.42 -7.43 0.42
N GLY A 149 7.87 -7.92 1.51
CA GLY A 149 8.57 -8.81 2.43
C GLY A 149 7.90 -8.90 3.80
N GLU A 150 8.68 -9.18 4.82
CA GLU A 150 8.21 -9.21 6.21
C GLU A 150 7.75 -7.83 6.68
N ALA A 151 6.86 -7.81 7.67
CA ALA A 151 6.31 -6.58 8.22
C ALA A 151 7.34 -5.87 9.11
N CYS A 152 7.31 -4.53 9.08
CA CYS A 152 8.09 -3.67 9.96
C CYS A 152 7.26 -3.27 11.18
N TRP A 153 7.86 -3.27 12.36
CA TRP A 153 7.21 -2.76 13.57
C TRP A 153 7.25 -1.23 13.62
N ASP A 154 6.09 -0.63 13.74
CA ASP A 154 5.94 0.79 14.09
C ASP A 154 5.42 0.92 15.54
N PRO A 155 6.32 1.23 16.50
CA PRO A 155 5.95 1.38 17.89
C PRO A 155 5.12 2.63 18.17
N GLU A 156 5.24 3.69 17.37
CA GLU A 156 4.53 4.95 17.59
C GLU A 156 3.04 4.80 17.34
N PHE A 157 2.68 4.04 16.31
CA PHE A 157 1.29 3.76 15.96
C PHE A 157 0.80 2.39 16.43
N ASN A 158 1.66 1.62 17.12
CA ASN A 158 1.36 0.26 17.56
C ASN A 158 0.79 -0.60 16.43
N CYS A 159 1.49 -0.61 15.30
CA CYS A 159 1.12 -1.38 14.12
C CYS A 159 2.32 -2.09 13.48
N ALA A 160 1.99 -3.00 12.58
CA ALA A 160 2.92 -3.66 11.68
C ALA A 160 2.67 -3.14 10.28
N ASP A 161 3.66 -2.49 9.69
CA ASP A 161 3.57 -2.02 8.32
C ASP A 161 4.05 -3.09 7.34
N VAL A 162 3.27 -3.33 6.30
CA VAL A 162 3.65 -4.17 5.17
C VAL A 162 3.91 -3.30 3.95
N PHE A 163 5.05 -3.50 3.32
CA PHE A 163 5.43 -2.75 2.13
C PHE A 163 4.65 -3.25 0.91
N ILE A 164 4.05 -2.31 0.18
CA ILE A 164 3.17 -2.58 -0.95
C ILE A 164 3.86 -2.21 -2.26
N PHE A 165 3.80 -3.13 -3.21
CA PHE A 165 4.14 -2.90 -4.62
C PHE A 165 2.90 -2.98 -5.48
N MET A 166 2.73 -2.03 -6.40
CA MET A 166 1.69 -2.08 -7.43
C MET A 166 2.29 -1.74 -8.79
N ASP A 167 2.32 -2.70 -9.69
CA ASP A 167 2.62 -2.48 -11.08
C ASP A 167 1.49 -1.68 -11.75
N VAL A 168 1.83 -0.50 -12.27
CA VAL A 168 0.85 0.44 -12.84
C VAL A 168 0.22 -0.12 -14.11
N GLN A 169 0.97 -0.85 -14.94
CA GLN A 169 0.43 -1.45 -16.17
C GLN A 169 -0.52 -2.61 -15.85
N ALA A 170 -0.16 -3.45 -14.89
CA ALA A 170 -1.03 -4.54 -14.44
C ALA A 170 -2.32 -4.00 -13.81
N MET A 171 -2.26 -2.87 -13.10
CA MET A 171 -3.42 -2.17 -12.58
C MET A 171 -4.32 -1.65 -13.71
N ALA A 172 -3.75 -0.94 -14.69
CA ALA A 172 -4.49 -0.39 -15.83
C ALA A 172 -5.24 -1.49 -16.62
N GLY A 173 -4.59 -2.63 -16.85
CA GLY A 173 -5.22 -3.79 -17.51
C GLY A 173 -6.43 -4.34 -16.75
N ARG A 174 -6.38 -4.38 -15.42
CA ARG A 174 -7.52 -4.84 -14.58
C ARG A 174 -8.66 -3.82 -14.53
N TYR A 175 -8.35 -2.53 -14.51
CA TYR A 175 -9.35 -1.47 -14.61
C TYR A 175 -10.06 -1.52 -15.95
N ALA A 176 -9.33 -1.62 -17.07
CA ALA A 176 -9.91 -1.73 -18.40
C ALA A 176 -10.84 -2.95 -18.52
N GLN A 177 -10.45 -4.12 -18.02
CA GLN A 177 -11.28 -5.32 -18.01
C GLN A 177 -12.57 -5.17 -17.18
N ARG A 178 -12.55 -4.37 -16.13
CA ARG A 178 -13.73 -4.14 -15.27
C ARG A 178 -14.73 -3.21 -15.94
N PHE A 179 -14.28 -2.19 -16.67
CA PHE A 179 -15.14 -1.26 -17.40
C PHE A 179 -15.68 -1.88 -18.71
N LEU A 180 -14.92 -2.73 -19.39
CA LEU A 180 -15.37 -3.44 -20.60
C LEU A 180 -16.42 -4.54 -20.31
N LYS A 181 -16.51 -5.01 -19.06
CA LYS A 181 -17.54 -6.00 -18.66
C LYS A 181 -18.86 -5.37 -18.21
N THR A 182 -18.93 -4.04 -18.08
CA THR A 182 -20.11 -3.28 -17.64
C THR A 182 -20.74 -2.47 -18.77
N ALA A 183 -20.20 -2.53 -19.96
CA ALA A 183 -20.77 -2.01 -21.21
C ALA A 183 -21.32 -3.16 -22.05
#